data_52d3881e6f65f362195e523e38c2abce
#
_entry.id   52d3881e6f65f362195e523e38c2abce
#
_cell.length_a   1.000
_cell.length_b   1.000
_cell.length_c   1.000
_cell.angle_alpha   90.00
_cell.angle_beta   90.00
_cell.angle_gamma   90.00
#
_symmetry.space_group_name_H-M   'P 1'
#
loop_
_entity.id
_entity.type
_entity.pdbx_description
1 polymer ?
#
loop_
_entity_poly.entity_id
_entity_poly.type
_entity_poly.pdbx_seq_one_letter_code
_entity_poly.pdbx_strand_id
1 'polypeptide(L)'
;VPIEPADGPEASYAVLLKIPSGRIYAFYNHNTDRVTEVKREDKGVYKRVDSLGHYVFKFSDDGGRSWSPKRYDVAIREFECDRNNVYGGKLRFFWNVGRPLILGDAAMMVLHKVGAMGAGFFAQSEGAFFKSKNILNERDPEKISFETLPDGDIGLRTPPGGGRVAEEQSIAKLSDGSLYCVYRTVDGWPTCAYSRDGGHHWTTPAYKTYTPGGRRVKHPRAANFVWNCPNGKFLYWFHNHGGQIIAKMAADFRGTTGIPTTT
;
A
#
# COMPACT_ATOMS: atom_id res chain seq x y z
N VAL A 1 -21.14 -12.20 1.46
CA VAL A 1 -21.36 -12.07 2.91
C VAL A 1 -20.42 -10.98 3.44
N PRO A 2 -20.91 -10.03 4.24
CA PRO A 2 -20.08 -8.98 4.81
C PRO A 2 -19.02 -9.58 5.75
N ILE A 3 -17.81 -8.98 5.72
CA ILE A 3 -16.70 -9.35 6.60
C ILE A 3 -16.91 -8.74 7.99
N GLU A 4 -17.46 -7.53 8.02
CA GLU A 4 -17.80 -6.79 9.25
C GLU A 4 -19.26 -6.37 9.24
N PRO A 5 -19.88 -6.14 10.41
CA PRO A 5 -21.22 -5.59 10.51
C PRO A 5 -21.32 -4.22 9.83
N ALA A 6 -22.43 -3.97 9.13
CA ALA A 6 -22.63 -2.70 8.41
C ALA A 6 -22.78 -1.48 9.34
N ASP A 7 -23.16 -1.71 10.59
CA ASP A 7 -23.31 -0.70 11.65
C ASP A 7 -22.09 -0.62 12.58
N GLY A 8 -21.04 -1.37 12.24
CA GLY A 8 -19.77 -1.38 12.95
C GLY A 8 -18.90 -0.14 12.70
N PRO A 9 -17.73 -0.08 13.35
CA PRO A 9 -16.70 0.90 12.98
C PRO A 9 -16.27 0.75 11.53
N GLU A 10 -15.75 1.83 10.94
CA GLU A 10 -15.21 1.82 9.58
C GLU A 10 -14.22 0.68 9.37
N ALA A 11 -14.43 -0.11 8.34
CA ALA A 11 -13.57 -1.20 7.90
C ALA A 11 -13.38 -1.09 6.38
N SER A 12 -12.14 -0.86 5.95
CA SER A 12 -11.86 -0.43 4.58
C SER A 12 -10.64 -1.10 3.97
N TYR A 13 -10.56 -1.05 2.64
CA TYR A 13 -9.41 -1.50 1.84
C TYR A 13 -9.07 -2.99 2.02
N ALA A 14 -10.09 -3.85 1.97
CA ALA A 14 -9.90 -5.28 2.09
C ALA A 14 -9.16 -5.85 0.87
N VAL A 15 -8.11 -6.62 1.13
CA VAL A 15 -7.40 -7.43 0.13
C VAL A 15 -7.45 -8.90 0.52
N LEU A 16 -7.59 -9.78 -0.46
CA LEU A 16 -7.78 -11.20 -0.22
C LEU A 16 -6.53 -12.00 -0.57
N LEU A 17 -6.14 -12.90 0.32
CA LEU A 17 -5.13 -13.92 0.08
C LEU A 17 -5.79 -15.30 0.19
N LYS A 18 -5.92 -16.02 -0.93
CA LYS A 18 -6.29 -17.44 -0.91
C LYS A 18 -5.03 -18.28 -0.88
N ILE A 19 -4.92 -19.15 0.10
CA ILE A 19 -3.79 -20.06 0.27
C ILE A 19 -4.10 -21.46 -0.33
N PRO A 20 -3.08 -22.33 -0.55
CA PRO A 20 -3.26 -23.63 -1.19
C PRO A 20 -4.25 -24.56 -0.49
N SER A 21 -4.41 -24.47 0.84
CA SER A 21 -5.41 -25.26 1.58
C SER A 21 -6.85 -24.87 1.29
N GLY A 22 -7.08 -23.75 0.58
CA GLY A 22 -8.41 -23.22 0.27
C GLY A 22 -8.88 -22.11 1.21
N ARG A 23 -8.23 -21.93 2.38
CA ARG A 23 -8.52 -20.82 3.30
C ARG A 23 -8.30 -19.49 2.60
N ILE A 24 -9.19 -18.53 2.85
CA ILE A 24 -9.12 -17.17 2.36
C ILE A 24 -8.91 -16.24 3.56
N TYR A 25 -7.85 -15.46 3.54
CA TYR A 25 -7.62 -14.36 4.47
C TYR A 25 -8.09 -13.05 3.85
N ALA A 26 -8.79 -12.23 4.60
CA ALA A 26 -9.11 -10.85 4.24
C ALA A 26 -8.34 -9.92 5.18
N PHE A 27 -7.42 -9.13 4.61
CA PHE A 27 -6.66 -8.11 5.32
C PHE A 27 -7.27 -6.75 5.06
N TYR A 28 -7.47 -5.93 6.09
CA TYR A 28 -8.13 -4.63 5.95
C TYR A 28 -7.78 -3.69 7.11
N ASN A 29 -8.05 -2.40 6.91
CA ASN A 29 -8.03 -1.43 8.00
C ASN A 29 -9.30 -1.55 8.82
N HIS A 30 -9.17 -1.40 10.13
CA HIS A 30 -10.29 -1.35 11.04
C HIS A 30 -10.14 -0.19 12.02
N ASN A 31 -11.12 0.69 12.07
CA ASN A 31 -11.16 1.83 13.00
C ASN A 31 -11.59 1.37 14.40
N THR A 32 -10.76 0.54 15.04
CA THR A 32 -11.02 -0.06 16.35
C THR A 32 -11.26 1.00 17.42
N ASP A 33 -10.56 2.12 17.33
CA ASP A 33 -10.61 3.22 18.31
C ASP A 33 -11.83 4.14 18.11
N ARG A 34 -12.68 3.87 17.12
CA ARG A 34 -13.90 4.63 16.80
C ARG A 34 -13.66 6.12 16.64
N VAL A 35 -12.54 6.49 16.04
CA VAL A 35 -12.21 7.87 15.72
C VAL A 35 -13.16 8.40 14.65
N THR A 36 -13.72 9.58 14.84
CA THR A 36 -14.72 10.16 13.95
C THR A 36 -14.16 11.24 13.03
N GLU A 37 -12.97 11.75 13.35
CA GLU A 37 -12.28 12.75 12.53
C GLU A 37 -10.77 12.70 12.76
N VAL A 38 -10.00 13.12 11.77
CA VAL A 38 -8.55 13.17 11.83
C VAL A 38 -8.02 14.58 11.61
N LYS A 39 -6.94 14.93 12.31
CA LYS A 39 -6.23 16.20 12.12
C LYS A 39 -5.48 16.18 10.80
N ARG A 40 -5.52 17.31 10.10
CA ARG A 40 -4.74 17.55 8.90
C ARG A 40 -3.44 18.30 9.23
N GLU A 41 -2.47 18.20 8.35
CA GLU A 41 -1.21 18.92 8.45
C GLU A 41 -1.40 20.45 8.48
N ASP A 42 -2.42 20.97 7.79
CA ASP A 42 -2.77 22.41 7.74
C ASP A 42 -3.67 22.89 8.90
N LYS A 43 -3.69 22.17 10.01
CA LYS A 43 -4.50 22.42 11.22
C LYS A 43 -6.02 22.26 11.05
N GLY A 44 -6.50 21.85 9.89
CA GLY A 44 -7.91 21.49 9.68
C GLY A 44 -8.22 20.08 10.18
N VAL A 45 -9.48 19.68 10.10
CA VAL A 45 -9.96 18.31 10.35
C VAL A 45 -10.47 17.65 9.09
N TYR A 46 -10.46 16.34 9.08
CA TYR A 46 -10.92 15.52 7.98
C TYR A 46 -11.80 14.40 8.53
N LYS A 47 -13.00 14.25 8.00
CA LYS A 47 -13.97 13.26 8.50
C LYS A 47 -13.80 11.86 7.91
N ARG A 48 -12.90 11.70 6.95
CA ARG A 48 -12.61 10.41 6.36
C ARG A 48 -11.69 9.60 7.26
N VAL A 49 -12.20 8.51 7.80
CA VAL A 49 -11.56 7.66 8.81
C VAL A 49 -11.24 6.25 8.31
N ASP A 50 -11.29 6.05 6.99
CA ASP A 50 -11.10 4.76 6.32
C ASP A 50 -9.66 4.21 6.33
N SER A 51 -8.68 5.05 6.64
CA SER A 51 -7.25 4.66 6.70
C SER A 51 -6.72 4.50 8.12
N LEU A 52 -7.60 4.51 9.13
CA LEU A 52 -7.17 4.56 10.53
C LEU A 52 -6.74 3.20 11.11
N GLY A 53 -5.68 3.28 11.84
CA GLY A 53 -5.25 2.70 13.09
C GLY A 53 -4.82 1.26 13.12
N HIS A 54 -5.70 0.34 12.93
CA HIS A 54 -5.45 -1.09 13.11
C HIS A 54 -5.51 -1.82 11.77
N TYR A 55 -4.42 -2.50 11.43
CA TYR A 55 -4.40 -3.39 10.28
C TYR A 55 -4.66 -4.81 10.78
N VAL A 56 -5.73 -5.41 10.30
CA VAL A 56 -6.26 -6.66 10.84
C VAL A 56 -6.56 -7.66 9.73
N PHE A 57 -6.79 -8.90 10.12
CA PHE A 57 -7.36 -9.90 9.21
C PHE A 57 -8.47 -10.73 9.85
N LYS A 58 -9.33 -11.25 9.00
CA LYS A 58 -10.23 -12.37 9.24
C LYS A 58 -9.97 -13.46 8.22
N PHE A 59 -10.46 -14.67 8.47
CA PHE A 59 -10.34 -15.76 7.51
C PHE A 59 -11.67 -16.49 7.29
N SER A 60 -11.75 -17.16 6.16
CA SER A 60 -12.84 -18.04 5.77
C SER A 60 -12.30 -19.39 5.31
N ASP A 61 -12.90 -20.47 5.82
CA ASP A 61 -12.60 -21.85 5.40
C ASP A 61 -13.67 -22.44 4.46
N ASP A 62 -14.68 -21.65 4.11
CA ASP A 62 -15.86 -22.09 3.32
C ASP A 62 -16.04 -21.32 2.00
N GLY A 63 -14.96 -20.73 1.49
CA GLY A 63 -14.98 -19.98 0.24
C GLY A 63 -15.60 -18.59 0.34
N GLY A 64 -15.57 -17.97 1.52
CA GLY A 64 -16.10 -16.63 1.77
C GLY A 64 -17.58 -16.58 2.15
N ARG A 65 -18.20 -17.74 2.43
CA ARG A 65 -19.59 -17.80 2.88
C ARG A 65 -19.75 -17.37 4.34
N SER A 66 -18.73 -17.64 5.16
CA SER A 66 -18.63 -17.13 6.53
C SER A 66 -17.20 -16.68 6.82
N TRP A 67 -17.06 -15.81 7.82
CA TRP A 67 -15.78 -15.27 8.26
C TRP A 67 -15.57 -15.54 9.74
N SER A 68 -14.31 -15.68 10.16
CA SER A 68 -13.98 -15.86 11.58
C SER A 68 -14.63 -14.76 12.42
N PRO A 69 -15.24 -15.09 13.57
CA PRO A 69 -15.87 -14.08 14.43
C PRO A 69 -14.86 -13.11 15.01
N LYS A 70 -13.66 -13.61 15.36
CA LYS A 70 -12.53 -12.82 15.86
C LYS A 70 -11.77 -12.17 14.71
N ARG A 71 -11.31 -10.92 14.92
CA ARG A 71 -10.27 -10.24 14.16
C ARG A 71 -8.91 -10.53 14.79
N TYR A 72 -7.88 -10.56 13.97
CA TYR A 72 -6.50 -10.78 14.37
C TYR A 72 -5.67 -9.59 13.92
N ASP A 73 -4.90 -9.02 14.83
CA ASP A 73 -4.06 -7.87 14.53
C ASP A 73 -2.83 -8.29 13.73
N VAL A 74 -2.46 -7.48 12.74
CA VAL A 74 -1.18 -7.56 12.05
C VAL A 74 -0.24 -6.55 12.70
N ALA A 75 0.76 -7.04 13.41
CA ALA A 75 1.77 -6.18 14.02
C ALA A 75 2.62 -5.52 12.93
N ILE A 76 2.34 -4.24 12.65
CA ILE A 76 3.10 -3.43 11.70
C ILE A 76 4.10 -2.57 12.47
N ARG A 77 5.39 -2.70 12.12
CA ARG A 77 6.47 -1.89 12.69
C ARG A 77 6.27 -0.41 12.34
N GLU A 78 6.57 0.47 13.29
CA GLU A 78 6.54 1.90 13.06
C GLU A 78 7.68 2.35 12.17
N PHE A 79 7.38 3.32 11.29
CA PHE A 79 8.33 4.04 10.47
C PHE A 79 8.42 5.51 10.94
N GLU A 80 9.38 6.23 10.39
CA GLU A 80 9.53 7.66 10.65
C GLU A 80 8.25 8.45 10.36
N CYS A 81 7.55 8.14 9.27
CA CYS A 81 6.31 8.81 8.91
C CYS A 81 5.17 8.58 9.92
N ASP A 82 5.13 7.44 10.60
CA ASP A 82 4.15 7.17 11.66
C ASP A 82 4.46 8.05 12.90
N ARG A 83 5.72 8.07 13.35
CA ARG A 83 6.14 8.83 14.53
C ARG A 83 6.03 10.33 14.35
N ASN A 84 6.25 10.81 13.11
CA ASN A 84 6.25 12.24 12.79
C ASN A 84 4.90 12.78 12.34
N ASN A 85 3.85 11.98 12.35
CA ASN A 85 2.51 12.44 12.02
C ASN A 85 1.96 13.38 13.12
N VAL A 86 0.86 14.07 12.84
CA VAL A 86 0.25 15.06 13.76
C VAL A 86 -0.20 14.48 15.11
N TYR A 87 -0.16 13.17 15.28
CA TYR A 87 -0.49 12.45 16.52
C TYR A 87 0.74 11.89 17.24
N GLY A 88 1.95 12.11 16.69
CA GLY A 88 3.19 11.60 17.29
C GLY A 88 3.20 10.07 17.40
N GLY A 89 2.67 9.37 16.42
CA GLY A 89 2.60 7.90 16.37
C GLY A 89 1.46 7.26 17.18
N LYS A 90 0.74 8.03 18.02
CA LYS A 90 -0.38 7.49 18.83
C LYS A 90 -1.55 6.99 17.98
N LEU A 91 -1.73 7.58 16.81
CA LEU A 91 -2.67 7.15 15.79
C LEU A 91 -1.92 6.97 14.49
N ARG A 92 -2.05 5.80 13.87
CA ARG A 92 -1.37 5.46 12.61
C ARG A 92 -2.38 5.31 11.49
N PHE A 93 -1.91 5.44 10.27
CA PHE A 93 -2.76 5.42 9.09
C PHE A 93 -2.20 4.45 8.06
N PHE A 94 -3.06 3.54 7.62
CA PHE A 94 -2.74 2.52 6.64
C PHE A 94 -3.81 2.45 5.56
N TRP A 95 -3.46 1.95 4.41
CA TRP A 95 -4.40 1.45 3.42
C TRP A 95 -3.72 0.49 2.46
N ASN A 96 -4.50 -0.28 1.72
CA ASN A 96 -3.97 -1.26 0.79
C ASN A 96 -4.95 -1.49 -0.36
N VAL A 97 -4.41 -1.58 -1.58
CA VAL A 97 -5.11 -2.04 -2.78
C VAL A 97 -4.23 -3.00 -3.58
N GLY A 98 -3.03 -3.31 -3.05
CA GLY A 98 -2.06 -4.17 -3.71
C GLY A 98 -2.42 -5.64 -3.57
N ARG A 99 -2.25 -6.39 -4.64
CA ARG A 99 -2.45 -7.84 -4.63
C ARG A 99 -1.37 -8.53 -3.80
N PRO A 100 -1.75 -9.48 -2.91
CA PRO A 100 -0.79 -10.36 -2.24
C PRO A 100 0.01 -11.21 -3.23
N LEU A 101 1.28 -11.47 -2.90
CA LEU A 101 2.20 -12.28 -3.69
C LEU A 101 2.67 -13.49 -2.87
N ILE A 102 2.48 -14.70 -3.41
CA ILE A 102 3.03 -15.92 -2.82
C ILE A 102 4.46 -16.11 -3.33
N LEU A 103 5.41 -16.29 -2.41
CA LEU A 103 6.85 -16.40 -2.64
C LEU A 103 7.37 -17.71 -2.02
N GLY A 104 7.20 -18.82 -2.74
CA GLY A 104 7.49 -20.15 -2.18
C GLY A 104 6.51 -20.48 -1.06
N ASP A 105 7.02 -20.67 0.14
CA ASP A 105 6.29 -20.94 1.39
C ASP A 105 5.91 -19.69 2.19
N ALA A 106 6.26 -18.51 1.69
CA ALA A 106 5.87 -17.23 2.29
C ALA A 106 4.79 -16.50 1.47
N ALA A 107 4.08 -15.59 2.11
CA ALA A 107 3.23 -14.62 1.45
C ALA A 107 3.65 -13.20 1.81
N MET A 108 3.66 -12.32 0.83
CA MET A 108 3.97 -10.90 0.97
C MET A 108 2.78 -10.05 0.54
N MET A 109 2.39 -9.14 1.37
CA MET A 109 1.30 -8.20 1.18
C MET A 109 1.85 -6.78 1.14
N VAL A 110 1.19 -5.94 0.36
CA VAL A 110 1.51 -4.52 0.26
C VAL A 110 0.80 -3.76 1.38
N LEU A 111 1.37 -2.67 1.81
CA LEU A 111 0.77 -1.74 2.76
C LEU A 111 1.25 -0.32 2.43
N HIS A 112 0.36 0.65 2.56
CA HIS A 112 0.73 2.07 2.48
C HIS A 112 0.69 2.65 3.87
N LYS A 113 1.75 3.36 4.23
CA LYS A 113 1.80 4.19 5.43
C LYS A 113 1.56 5.64 5.07
N VAL A 114 0.70 6.31 5.82
CA VAL A 114 0.34 7.70 5.59
C VAL A 114 0.87 8.56 6.73
N GLY A 115 1.82 9.42 6.43
CA GLY A 115 2.42 10.34 7.40
C GLY A 115 1.65 11.63 7.60
N ALA A 116 0.84 12.04 6.61
CA ALA A 116 0.08 13.28 6.71
C ALA A 116 -1.20 13.26 5.87
N MET A 117 -2.24 13.89 6.41
CA MET A 117 -3.51 14.16 5.74
C MET A 117 -3.53 15.59 5.21
N GLY A 118 -3.91 15.76 3.95
CA GLY A 118 -4.15 17.06 3.31
C GLY A 118 -5.64 17.40 3.19
N ALA A 119 -5.94 18.45 2.44
CA ALA A 119 -7.32 18.93 2.22
C ALA A 119 -8.13 18.08 1.24
N GLY A 120 -8.23 16.79 1.43
CA GLY A 120 -9.03 15.89 0.58
C GLY A 120 -8.34 14.57 0.26
N PHE A 121 -7.00 14.52 0.41
CA PHE A 121 -6.20 13.32 0.18
C PHE A 121 -4.97 13.29 1.08
N PHE A 122 -4.25 12.17 1.08
CA PHE A 122 -2.98 12.02 1.76
C PHE A 122 -1.96 13.01 1.19
N ALA A 123 -1.29 13.74 2.07
CA ALA A 123 -0.25 14.71 1.74
C ALA A 123 1.16 14.12 1.86
N GLN A 124 1.29 13.01 2.57
CA GLN A 124 2.52 12.22 2.66
C GLN A 124 2.18 10.75 2.79
N SER A 125 2.81 9.92 1.98
CA SER A 125 2.67 8.47 2.04
C SER A 125 3.91 7.77 1.50
N GLU A 126 4.15 6.55 1.97
CA GLU A 126 5.22 5.68 1.53
C GLU A 126 4.79 4.22 1.55
N GLY A 127 5.38 3.42 0.67
CA GLY A 127 5.08 1.99 0.57
C GLY A 127 5.81 1.19 1.63
N ALA A 128 5.08 0.27 2.25
CA ALA A 128 5.60 -0.76 3.11
C ALA A 128 5.06 -2.12 2.67
N PHE A 129 5.60 -3.18 3.25
CA PHE A 129 5.13 -4.53 3.02
C PHE A 129 5.08 -5.25 4.36
N PHE A 130 4.24 -6.26 4.45
CA PHE A 130 4.31 -7.23 5.52
C PHE A 130 4.35 -8.63 4.93
N LYS A 131 5.17 -9.47 5.50
CA LYS A 131 5.46 -10.79 4.99
C LYS A 131 5.33 -11.83 6.09
N SER A 132 4.69 -12.93 5.77
CA SER A 132 4.56 -14.07 6.66
C SER A 132 5.22 -15.30 6.05
N LYS A 133 6.05 -15.97 6.82
CA LYS A 133 6.73 -17.22 6.45
C LYS A 133 5.92 -18.47 6.83
N ASN A 134 4.82 -18.30 7.56
CA ASN A 134 4.03 -19.43 8.03
C ASN A 134 2.54 -19.39 7.66
N ILE A 135 2.01 -18.28 7.15
CA ILE A 135 0.57 -18.13 6.85
C ILE A 135 0.02 -19.19 5.87
N LEU A 136 0.86 -19.76 5.01
CA LEU A 136 0.41 -20.75 4.04
C LEU A 136 0.15 -22.12 4.68
N ASN A 137 0.77 -22.42 5.83
CA ASN A 137 0.77 -23.73 6.47
C ASN A 137 0.26 -23.71 7.93
N GLU A 138 0.34 -22.55 8.62
CA GLU A 138 -0.14 -22.40 9.99
C GLU A 138 -1.67 -22.37 10.00
N ARG A 139 -2.27 -23.29 10.79
CA ARG A 139 -3.72 -23.38 10.93
C ARG A 139 -4.26 -22.50 12.05
N ASP A 140 -3.46 -22.28 13.09
CA ASP A 140 -3.81 -21.44 14.22
C ASP A 140 -3.52 -19.97 13.89
N PRO A 141 -4.54 -19.13 13.69
CA PRO A 141 -4.34 -17.75 13.30
C PRO A 141 -3.60 -16.91 14.36
N GLU A 142 -3.59 -17.34 15.63
CA GLU A 142 -2.84 -16.67 16.70
C GLU A 142 -1.30 -16.88 16.56
N LYS A 143 -0.88 -17.90 15.83
CA LYS A 143 0.52 -18.23 15.61
C LYS A 143 1.08 -17.70 14.28
N ILE A 144 0.23 -17.06 13.49
CA ILE A 144 0.70 -16.43 12.25
C ILE A 144 1.55 -15.23 12.61
N SER A 145 2.78 -15.22 12.13
CA SER A 145 3.73 -14.14 12.37
C SER A 145 3.97 -13.32 11.10
N PHE A 146 4.21 -12.03 11.31
CA PHE A 146 4.48 -11.09 10.24
C PHE A 146 5.75 -10.28 10.52
N GLU A 147 6.55 -10.05 9.49
CA GLU A 147 7.62 -9.08 9.48
C GLU A 147 7.22 -7.88 8.63
N THR A 148 7.57 -6.67 9.06
CA THR A 148 7.34 -5.43 8.30
C THR A 148 8.58 -5.07 7.50
N LEU A 149 8.41 -4.79 6.22
CA LEU A 149 9.46 -4.47 5.25
C LEU A 149 9.19 -3.10 4.59
N PRO A 150 10.21 -2.43 4.01
CA PRO A 150 11.63 -2.79 4.06
C PRO A 150 12.22 -2.67 5.46
N ASP A 151 13.48 -3.07 5.60
CA ASP A 151 14.23 -2.85 6.83
C ASP A 151 14.48 -1.35 7.07
N GLY A 152 14.76 -0.98 8.32
CA GLY A 152 14.91 0.43 8.71
C GLY A 152 13.59 1.16 8.89
N ASP A 153 13.62 2.48 8.87
CA ASP A 153 12.54 3.38 9.30
C ASP A 153 11.82 4.10 8.15
N ILE A 154 12.19 3.80 6.92
CA ILE A 154 11.70 4.49 5.74
C ILE A 154 11.22 3.46 4.72
N GLY A 155 10.01 3.67 4.22
CA GLY A 155 9.41 2.85 3.17
C GLY A 155 9.82 3.28 1.76
N LEU A 156 9.15 2.71 0.76
CA LEU A 156 9.34 3.13 -0.63
C LEU A 156 8.71 4.50 -0.86
N ARG A 157 9.56 5.49 -1.05
CA ARG A 157 9.20 6.88 -1.35
C ARG A 157 9.31 7.16 -2.86
N THR A 158 9.04 8.39 -3.26
CA THR A 158 9.32 8.89 -4.61
C THR A 158 10.82 8.92 -4.89
N PRO A 159 11.23 9.01 -6.15
CA PRO A 159 12.63 9.25 -6.49
C PRO A 159 13.17 10.52 -5.82
N PRO A 160 14.48 10.63 -5.62
CA PRO A 160 15.10 11.85 -5.10
C PRO A 160 14.65 13.11 -5.84
N GLY A 161 14.17 14.12 -5.11
CA GLY A 161 13.59 15.35 -5.66
C GLY A 161 12.12 15.25 -6.08
N GLY A 162 11.47 14.11 -5.91
CA GLY A 162 10.03 13.94 -6.11
C GLY A 162 9.17 14.45 -4.96
N GLY A 163 7.85 14.37 -5.12
CA GLY A 163 6.87 14.76 -4.12
C GLY A 163 6.82 13.81 -2.92
N ARG A 164 5.93 14.12 -1.96
CA ARG A 164 5.84 13.36 -0.70
C ARG A 164 4.88 12.15 -0.76
N VAL A 165 4.34 11.82 -1.93
CA VAL A 165 3.28 10.82 -2.08
C VAL A 165 3.75 9.66 -2.94
N ALA A 166 3.87 8.48 -2.35
CA ALA A 166 4.19 7.21 -3.01
C ALA A 166 3.17 6.15 -2.56
N GLU A 167 2.29 5.74 -3.46
CA GLU A 167 1.09 4.97 -3.14
C GLU A 167 0.83 3.83 -4.12
N GLU A 168 0.01 2.87 -3.67
CA GLU A 168 -0.51 1.77 -4.49
C GLU A 168 0.59 0.92 -5.11
N GLN A 169 1.52 0.48 -4.25
CA GLN A 169 2.57 -0.44 -4.63
C GLN A 169 1.98 -1.74 -5.18
N SER A 170 2.49 -2.14 -6.33
CA SER A 170 2.19 -3.43 -6.95
C SER A 170 3.49 -4.18 -7.17
N ILE A 171 3.56 -5.43 -6.73
CA ILE A 171 4.78 -6.25 -6.75
C ILE A 171 4.64 -7.45 -7.67
N ALA A 172 5.74 -7.81 -8.34
CA ALA A 172 5.88 -9.04 -9.09
C ALA A 172 7.24 -9.67 -8.81
N LYS A 173 7.31 -11.00 -8.80
CA LYS A 173 8.58 -11.74 -8.75
C LYS A 173 9.09 -11.89 -10.17
N LEU A 174 10.32 -11.48 -10.41
CA LEU A 174 10.99 -11.63 -11.71
C LEU A 174 11.59 -13.02 -11.89
N SER A 175 12.01 -13.32 -13.12
CA SER A 175 12.56 -14.64 -13.47
C SER A 175 13.90 -14.94 -12.79
N ASP A 176 14.66 -13.92 -12.40
CA ASP A 176 15.90 -14.04 -11.62
C ASP A 176 15.66 -14.18 -10.10
N GLY A 177 14.39 -14.22 -9.67
CA GLY A 177 14.00 -14.32 -8.28
C GLY A 177 13.89 -12.99 -7.55
N SER A 178 14.33 -11.88 -8.13
CA SER A 178 14.18 -10.55 -7.57
C SER A 178 12.72 -10.09 -7.55
N LEU A 179 12.41 -9.10 -6.70
CA LEU A 179 11.12 -8.45 -6.67
C LEU A 179 11.18 -7.14 -7.45
N TYR A 180 10.17 -6.89 -8.25
CA TYR A 180 9.91 -5.62 -8.91
C TYR A 180 8.67 -4.98 -8.29
N CYS A 181 8.79 -3.71 -7.90
CA CYS A 181 7.69 -2.92 -7.40
C CYS A 181 7.43 -1.72 -8.32
N VAL A 182 6.17 -1.46 -8.62
CA VAL A 182 5.74 -0.26 -9.33
C VAL A 182 4.61 0.40 -8.56
N TYR A 183 4.56 1.73 -8.55
CA TYR A 183 3.59 2.49 -7.77
C TYR A 183 3.37 3.90 -8.31
N ARG A 184 2.25 4.51 -7.92
CA ARG A 184 1.89 5.87 -8.31
C ARG A 184 2.56 6.92 -7.44
N THR A 185 2.69 8.09 -8.01
CA THR A 185 3.05 9.34 -7.32
C THR A 185 2.10 10.45 -7.73
N VAL A 186 2.29 11.64 -7.19
CA VAL A 186 1.63 12.88 -7.65
C VAL A 186 2.47 13.63 -8.69
N ASP A 187 3.63 13.12 -9.04
CA ASP A 187 4.62 13.77 -9.92
C ASP A 187 4.31 13.62 -11.42
N GLY A 188 3.22 12.92 -11.75
CA GLY A 188 2.80 12.68 -13.15
C GLY A 188 3.45 11.47 -13.82
N TRP A 189 4.29 10.73 -13.07
CA TRP A 189 4.95 9.52 -13.54
C TRP A 189 4.91 8.41 -12.48
N PRO A 190 4.74 7.15 -12.88
CA PRO A 190 4.85 6.02 -11.94
C PRO A 190 6.32 5.80 -11.60
N THR A 191 6.53 5.26 -10.42
CA THR A 191 7.86 4.97 -9.89
C THR A 191 8.05 3.46 -9.81
N CYS A 192 9.29 2.99 -9.91
CA CYS A 192 9.64 1.59 -9.71
C CYS A 192 10.92 1.44 -8.89
N ALA A 193 11.02 0.28 -8.23
CA ALA A 193 12.19 -0.15 -7.47
C ALA A 193 12.32 -1.68 -7.54
N TYR A 194 13.52 -2.19 -7.25
CA TYR A 194 13.85 -3.61 -7.26
C TYR A 194 14.41 -4.04 -5.90
N SER A 195 14.10 -5.27 -5.49
CA SER A 195 14.70 -5.91 -4.31
C SER A 195 15.27 -7.27 -4.70
N ARG A 196 16.49 -7.57 -4.24
CA ARG A 196 17.19 -8.85 -4.48
C ARG A 196 17.25 -9.74 -3.24
N ASP A 197 16.69 -9.31 -2.13
CA ASP A 197 16.75 -9.97 -0.82
C ASP A 197 15.37 -10.20 -0.21
N GLY A 198 14.35 -10.34 -1.06
CA GLY A 198 13.00 -10.67 -0.62
C GLY A 198 12.25 -9.52 0.04
N GLY A 199 12.60 -8.28 -0.28
CA GLY A 199 11.90 -7.07 0.15
C GLY A 199 12.58 -6.33 1.31
N HIS A 200 13.71 -6.82 1.83
CA HIS A 200 14.43 -6.18 2.93
C HIS A 200 15.05 -4.84 2.49
N HIS A 201 15.74 -4.85 1.35
CA HIS A 201 16.29 -3.64 0.77
C HIS A 201 15.80 -3.46 -0.67
N TRP A 202 15.66 -2.19 -1.06
CA TRP A 202 15.22 -1.82 -2.40
C TRP A 202 16.21 -0.85 -3.04
N THR A 203 16.34 -0.92 -4.35
CA THR A 203 17.11 0.08 -5.10
C THR A 203 16.51 1.47 -4.87
N THR A 204 17.31 2.51 -5.03
CA THR A 204 16.81 3.88 -5.09
C THR A 204 15.67 3.95 -6.10
N PRO A 205 14.47 4.40 -5.69
CA PRO A 205 13.34 4.51 -6.61
C PRO A 205 13.63 5.40 -7.80
N ALA A 206 13.12 5.02 -8.97
CA ALA A 206 13.28 5.78 -10.21
C ALA A 206 11.94 5.88 -10.95
N TYR A 207 11.69 7.00 -11.64
CA TYR A 207 10.51 7.12 -12.49
C TYR A 207 10.59 6.14 -13.65
N LYS A 208 9.51 5.41 -13.88
CA LYS A 208 9.44 4.39 -14.92
C LYS A 208 9.53 5.01 -16.31
N THR A 209 10.37 4.42 -17.15
CA THR A 209 10.52 4.76 -18.56
C THR A 209 10.00 3.63 -19.45
N TYR A 210 9.65 3.94 -20.71
CA TYR A 210 9.26 2.92 -21.70
C TYR A 210 10.41 1.99 -22.06
N THR A 211 11.62 2.55 -22.16
CA THR A 211 12.88 1.82 -22.38
C THR A 211 13.94 2.38 -21.45
N PRO A 212 15.00 1.64 -21.11
CA PRO A 212 16.10 2.17 -20.30
C PRO A 212 16.64 3.49 -20.87
N GLY A 213 16.68 4.54 -20.02
CA GLY A 213 17.10 5.89 -20.43
C GLY A 213 16.14 6.63 -21.36
N GLY A 214 15.00 6.04 -21.72
CA GLY A 214 14.03 6.61 -22.61
C GLY A 214 13.00 7.54 -21.96
N ARG A 215 11.94 7.86 -22.71
CA ARG A 215 10.85 8.72 -22.25
C ARG A 215 10.14 8.13 -21.02
N ARG A 216 9.85 8.97 -20.03
CA ARG A 216 9.05 8.60 -18.86
C ARG A 216 7.63 8.20 -19.27
N VAL A 217 7.09 7.20 -18.59
CA VAL A 217 5.68 6.81 -18.70
C VAL A 217 4.82 7.90 -18.06
N LYS A 218 3.80 8.40 -18.77
CA LYS A 218 2.83 9.34 -18.19
C LYS A 218 1.81 8.57 -17.37
N HIS A 219 1.50 9.07 -16.17
CA HIS A 219 0.52 8.43 -15.30
C HIS A 219 -0.07 9.44 -14.32
N PRO A 220 -1.40 9.52 -14.18
CA PRO A 220 -2.08 10.36 -13.18
C PRO A 220 -1.90 9.77 -11.77
N ARG A 221 -2.39 10.46 -10.74
CA ARG A 221 -2.54 9.87 -9.41
C ARG A 221 -3.64 8.81 -9.42
N ALA A 222 -3.36 7.68 -10.03
CA ALA A 222 -4.23 6.52 -10.16
C ALA A 222 -3.43 5.24 -9.99
N ALA A 223 -4.09 4.14 -9.66
CA ALA A 223 -3.46 2.84 -9.50
C ALA A 223 -2.80 2.38 -10.81
N ASN A 224 -1.64 1.76 -10.70
CA ASN A 224 -1.00 1.01 -11.76
C ASN A 224 -0.53 -0.34 -11.23
N PHE A 225 -0.52 -1.35 -12.08
CA PHE A 225 -0.33 -2.72 -11.62
C PHE A 225 0.65 -3.48 -12.48
N VAL A 226 1.37 -4.42 -11.85
CA VAL A 226 2.20 -5.40 -12.52
C VAL A 226 1.76 -6.81 -12.12
N TRP A 227 1.72 -7.74 -13.08
CA TRP A 227 1.38 -9.14 -12.85
C TRP A 227 2.36 -10.08 -13.54
N ASN A 228 2.60 -11.21 -12.87
CA ASN A 228 3.17 -12.37 -13.51
C ASN A 228 2.08 -13.11 -14.28
N CYS A 229 2.28 -13.31 -15.57
CA CYS A 229 1.39 -14.12 -16.39
C CYS A 229 1.85 -15.57 -16.42
N PRO A 230 0.92 -16.56 -16.56
CA PRO A 230 1.29 -17.99 -16.57
C PRO A 230 2.29 -18.39 -17.66
N ASN A 231 2.37 -17.62 -18.75
CA ASN A 231 3.29 -17.84 -19.87
C ASN A 231 4.70 -17.24 -19.66
N GLY A 232 5.05 -16.86 -18.41
CA GLY A 232 6.34 -16.28 -18.07
C GLY A 232 6.50 -14.80 -18.46
N LYS A 233 5.47 -14.19 -19.03
CA LYS A 233 5.47 -12.75 -19.35
C LYS A 233 4.98 -11.92 -18.17
N PHE A 234 5.21 -10.61 -18.23
CA PHE A 234 4.72 -9.63 -17.28
C PHE A 234 3.73 -8.71 -17.95
N LEU A 235 2.60 -8.47 -17.31
CA LEU A 235 1.65 -7.45 -17.71
C LEU A 235 1.86 -6.22 -16.83
N TYR A 236 2.04 -5.06 -17.45
CA TYR A 236 2.01 -3.77 -16.77
C TYR A 236 0.83 -2.96 -17.28
N TRP A 237 -0.08 -2.62 -16.37
CA TRP A 237 -1.28 -1.85 -16.65
C TRP A 237 -1.15 -0.44 -16.08
N PHE A 238 -1.43 0.58 -16.89
CA PHE A 238 -1.31 1.99 -16.52
C PHE A 238 -2.15 2.87 -17.44
N HIS A 239 -2.38 4.13 -17.08
CA HIS A 239 -3.29 5.01 -17.82
C HIS A 239 -2.67 5.70 -19.03
N ASN A 240 -1.37 5.86 -19.09
CA ASN A 240 -0.62 6.50 -20.18
C ASN A 240 -1.11 7.92 -20.57
N HIS A 241 -1.56 8.69 -19.61
CA HIS A 241 -1.92 10.08 -19.84
C HIS A 241 -1.58 10.98 -18.66
N GLY A 242 -1.27 12.24 -18.94
CA GLY A 242 -1.00 13.28 -17.96
C GLY A 242 -2.05 14.41 -17.97
N GLY A 243 -3.26 14.15 -18.47
CA GLY A 243 -4.25 15.14 -18.83
C GLY A 243 -4.76 16.03 -17.68
N GLN A 244 -5.88 16.74 -17.94
CA GLN A 244 -6.49 17.73 -17.02
C GLN A 244 -6.69 17.26 -15.57
N ILE A 245 -6.82 15.94 -15.35
CA ILE A 245 -6.93 15.36 -14.01
C ILE A 245 -5.64 15.61 -13.21
N ILE A 246 -4.46 15.45 -13.82
CA ILE A 246 -3.18 15.76 -13.16
C ILE A 246 -3.10 17.27 -12.87
N ALA A 247 -3.44 18.11 -13.83
CA ALA A 247 -3.41 19.56 -13.65
C ALA A 247 -4.36 20.02 -12.55
N LYS A 248 -5.57 19.46 -12.47
CA LYS A 248 -6.55 19.75 -11.40
C LYS A 248 -6.06 19.24 -10.06
N MET A 249 -5.60 17.98 -9.98
CA MET A 249 -5.05 17.42 -8.75
C MET A 249 -3.79 18.17 -8.29
N ALA A 250 -2.90 18.53 -9.21
CA ALA A 250 -1.75 19.39 -8.92
C ALA A 250 -2.16 20.79 -8.44
N ALA A 251 -3.24 21.35 -8.96
CA ALA A 251 -3.79 22.62 -8.47
C ALA A 251 -4.32 22.51 -7.05
N ASP A 252 -5.06 21.44 -6.76
CA ASP A 252 -5.60 21.14 -5.43
C ASP A 252 -4.52 20.85 -4.39
N PHE A 253 -3.33 20.41 -4.83
CA PHE A 253 -2.19 20.04 -3.99
C PHE A 253 -1.00 21.01 -4.04
N ARG A 254 -1.06 22.11 -4.83
CA ARG A 254 0.05 23.06 -4.99
C ARG A 254 0.54 23.68 -3.67
N GLY A 255 -0.29 23.75 -2.66
CA GLY A 255 0.10 24.24 -1.34
C GLY A 255 0.97 23.30 -0.52
N THR A 256 1.08 22.02 -0.92
CA THR A 256 1.70 20.99 -0.10
C THR A 256 2.82 20.20 -0.79
N THR A 257 2.98 20.27 -2.10
CA THR A 257 3.84 19.31 -2.81
C THR A 257 4.92 19.92 -3.71
N GLY A 258 4.90 21.22 -3.99
CA GLY A 258 5.92 21.85 -4.86
C GLY A 258 6.05 21.19 -6.25
N ILE A 259 4.96 20.64 -6.79
CA ILE A 259 4.99 19.89 -8.05
C ILE A 259 5.27 20.85 -9.20
N PRO A 260 6.33 20.64 -10.02
CA PRO A 260 6.54 21.40 -11.23
C PRO A 260 5.40 21.15 -12.20
N THR A 261 4.71 22.20 -12.64
CA THR A 261 3.80 22.09 -13.78
C THR A 261 4.62 21.91 -15.04
N THR A 262 4.75 20.69 -15.53
CA THR A 262 5.27 20.45 -16.87
C THR A 262 4.11 20.53 -17.84
N THR A 263 4.11 21.57 -18.65
CA THR A 263 3.33 21.68 -19.89
C THR A 263 3.63 20.55 -20.86
#